data_c2c98dbf0250b63b74479155a02bb848
#
_entry.id   c2c98dbf0250b63b74479155a02bb848
#
_cell.length_a   1.000
_cell.length_b   1.000
_cell.length_c   1.000
_cell.angle_alpha   90.00
_cell.angle_beta   90.00
_cell.angle_gamma   90.00
#
_symmetry.space_group_name_H-M   'P 1'
#
loop_
_entity.id
_entity.type
_entity.pdbx_description
1 polymer ?
#
loop_
_entity_poly.entity_id
_entity_poly.type
_entity_poly.pdbx_seq_one_letter_code
_entity_poly.pdbx_strand_id
1 'polypeptide(L)'
;MYVAIAGNIGSGKTTLTEILTKRYGAKAYYEETDNPYLGDFYNDMSRWAFQLQIFFLGSRIKQTVDMLSTGDENIFQDRTIYEDAHIFADNLHKMGLMTSRDFATYMKIFELSTNLIPKPDVLIYLRASIPTLVSQIKRRGREYEMNIDEGYLSRLNEKYEYWINNIYEGKLLVIDKDVDDFVADPSIIDRICSQLEEITAQK
;
A
#
# COMPACT_ATOMS: atom_id res chain seq x y z
N MET A 1 -5.13 -15.10 10.36
CA MET A 1 -4.93 -13.62 10.53
C MET A 1 -4.49 -13.02 9.20
N TYR A 2 -5.19 -12.01 8.72
CA TYR A 2 -4.83 -11.27 7.51
C TYR A 2 -4.43 -9.84 7.88
N VAL A 3 -3.16 -9.49 7.69
CA VAL A 3 -2.59 -8.16 7.98
C VAL A 3 -2.18 -7.49 6.69
N ALA A 4 -2.66 -6.28 6.46
CA ALA A 4 -2.24 -5.44 5.35
C ALA A 4 -1.28 -4.35 5.82
N ILE A 5 -0.29 -4.02 4.99
CA ILE A 5 0.70 -2.99 5.30
C ILE A 5 0.55 -1.86 4.28
N ALA A 6 0.12 -0.71 4.77
CA ALA A 6 -0.13 0.50 4.00
C ALA A 6 0.95 1.56 4.22
N GLY A 7 1.09 2.45 3.26
CA GLY A 7 2.00 3.59 3.35
C GLY A 7 2.49 4.07 1.99
N ASN A 8 3.04 5.27 1.96
CA ASN A 8 3.47 5.92 0.73
C ASN A 8 4.64 5.19 0.05
N ILE A 9 4.98 5.61 -1.16
CA ILE A 9 6.16 5.15 -1.90
C ILE A 9 7.41 5.42 -1.06
N GLY A 10 8.24 4.39 -0.85
CA GLY A 10 9.45 4.51 -0.02
C GLY A 10 9.24 4.34 1.49
N SER A 11 8.04 4.09 2.00
CA SER A 11 7.80 3.95 3.46
C SER A 11 8.35 2.66 4.10
N GLY A 12 8.80 1.68 3.30
CA GLY A 12 9.39 0.44 3.81
C GLY A 12 8.39 -0.71 3.98
N LYS A 13 7.22 -0.65 3.32
CA LYS A 13 6.19 -1.70 3.37
C LYS A 13 6.74 -3.10 3.07
N THR A 14 7.42 -3.25 1.94
CA THR A 14 7.97 -4.54 1.49
C THR A 14 8.92 -5.14 2.54
N THR A 15 9.81 -4.32 3.10
CA THR A 15 10.74 -4.74 4.15
C THR A 15 10.01 -5.21 5.40
N LEU A 16 8.99 -4.45 5.87
CA LEU A 16 8.22 -4.87 7.03
C LEU A 16 7.41 -6.15 6.73
N THR A 17 6.82 -6.25 5.55
CA THR A 17 6.13 -7.46 5.10
C THR A 17 7.05 -8.68 5.16
N GLU A 18 8.27 -8.59 4.64
CA GLU A 18 9.26 -9.67 4.69
C GLU A 18 9.63 -10.09 6.11
N ILE A 19 9.86 -9.10 6.99
CA ILE A 19 10.24 -9.36 8.39
C ILE A 19 9.10 -10.07 9.12
N LEU A 20 7.88 -9.54 9.03
CA LEU A 20 6.73 -10.11 9.72
C LEU A 20 6.36 -11.49 9.15
N THR A 21 6.42 -11.67 7.85
CA THR A 21 6.18 -12.98 7.20
C THR A 21 7.13 -14.05 7.74
N LYS A 22 8.42 -13.73 7.88
CA LYS A 22 9.41 -14.66 8.48
C LYS A 22 9.12 -14.92 9.96
N ARG A 23 8.76 -13.88 10.70
CA ARG A 23 8.49 -13.97 12.15
C ARG A 23 7.28 -14.85 12.47
N TYR A 24 6.22 -14.77 11.66
CA TYR A 24 4.98 -15.50 11.87
C TYR A 24 4.89 -16.81 11.08
N GLY A 25 5.88 -17.15 10.26
CA GLY A 25 5.80 -18.29 9.34
C GLY A 25 4.62 -18.18 8.37
N ALA A 26 4.32 -16.96 7.95
CA ALA A 26 3.13 -16.59 7.20
C ALA A 26 3.35 -16.60 5.69
N LYS A 27 2.28 -16.43 4.92
CA LYS A 27 2.32 -16.17 3.48
C LYS A 27 2.40 -14.67 3.21
N ALA A 28 3.31 -14.28 2.32
CA ALA A 28 3.42 -12.89 1.85
C ALA A 28 2.78 -12.71 0.48
N TYR A 29 2.11 -11.56 0.29
CA TYR A 29 1.63 -11.08 -0.99
C TYR A 29 2.21 -9.69 -1.25
N TYR A 30 3.09 -9.59 -2.24
CA TYR A 30 3.80 -8.36 -2.58
C TYR A 30 3.11 -7.60 -3.71
N GLU A 31 3.37 -6.30 -3.78
CA GLU A 31 2.98 -5.50 -4.93
C GLU A 31 3.65 -6.03 -6.20
N GLU A 32 2.90 -6.13 -7.29
CA GLU A 32 3.44 -6.52 -8.61
C GLU A 32 4.43 -5.46 -9.09
N THR A 33 5.69 -5.86 -9.23
CA THR A 33 6.77 -4.96 -9.68
C THR A 33 7.03 -5.04 -11.17
N ASP A 34 6.64 -6.14 -11.81
CA ASP A 34 6.73 -6.32 -13.27
C ASP A 34 5.51 -5.71 -13.96
N ASN A 35 5.36 -4.39 -13.81
CA ASN A 35 4.26 -3.64 -14.37
C ASN A 35 4.70 -2.99 -15.69
N PRO A 36 4.11 -3.39 -16.83
CA PRO A 36 4.53 -2.90 -18.15
C PRO A 36 4.26 -1.40 -18.37
N TYR A 37 3.41 -0.78 -17.55
CA TYR A 37 3.04 0.63 -17.67
C TYR A 37 3.83 1.55 -16.74
N LEU A 38 4.60 1.02 -15.79
CA LEU A 38 5.16 1.83 -14.70
C LEU A 38 6.22 2.83 -15.20
N GLY A 39 7.12 2.39 -16.09
CA GLY A 39 8.11 3.27 -16.71
C GLY A 39 7.48 4.33 -17.61
N ASP A 40 6.53 3.93 -18.44
CA ASP A 40 5.80 4.83 -19.33
C ASP A 40 4.97 5.84 -18.55
N PHE A 41 4.38 5.45 -17.43
CA PHE A 41 3.62 6.33 -16.55
C PHE A 41 4.46 7.47 -15.99
N TYR A 42 5.68 7.21 -15.51
CA TYR A 42 6.53 8.29 -15.00
C TYR A 42 7.04 9.23 -16.11
N ASN A 43 7.07 8.79 -17.36
CA ASN A 43 7.39 9.63 -18.52
C ASN A 43 6.19 10.45 -19.00
N ASP A 44 4.97 9.91 -18.97
CA ASP A 44 3.72 10.58 -19.36
C ASP A 44 2.54 10.08 -18.50
N MET A 45 2.41 10.68 -17.32
CA MET A 45 1.37 10.30 -16.37
C MET A 45 -0.05 10.45 -16.94
N SER A 46 -0.29 11.51 -17.74
CA SER A 46 -1.62 11.77 -18.31
C SER A 46 -2.05 10.67 -19.30
N ARG A 47 -1.10 10.18 -20.08
CA ARG A 47 -1.37 9.12 -21.06
C ARG A 47 -1.61 7.77 -20.40
N TRP A 48 -0.90 7.46 -19.32
CA TRP A 48 -0.82 6.11 -18.78
C TRP A 48 -1.50 5.90 -17.42
N ALA A 49 -2.06 6.97 -16.81
CA ALA A 49 -2.67 6.91 -15.48
C ALA A 49 -3.75 5.84 -15.36
N PHE A 50 -4.69 5.77 -16.30
CA PHE A 50 -5.78 4.81 -16.25
C PHE A 50 -5.29 3.37 -16.44
N GLN A 51 -4.43 3.13 -17.44
CA GLN A 51 -3.89 1.80 -17.72
C GLN A 51 -3.08 1.25 -16.55
N LEU A 52 -2.24 2.09 -15.94
CA LEU A 52 -1.48 1.73 -14.75
C LEU A 52 -2.39 1.33 -13.59
N GLN A 53 -3.41 2.13 -13.30
CA GLN A 53 -4.31 1.87 -12.18
C GLN A 53 -5.19 0.63 -12.42
N ILE A 54 -5.63 0.39 -13.64
CA ILE A 54 -6.37 -0.84 -14.00
C ILE A 54 -5.47 -2.08 -13.89
N PHE A 55 -4.19 -1.97 -14.25
CA PHE A 55 -3.25 -3.08 -14.07
C PHE A 55 -3.09 -3.44 -12.59
N PHE A 56 -2.85 -2.44 -11.71
CA PHE A 56 -2.75 -2.67 -10.28
C PHE A 56 -4.03 -3.25 -9.70
N LEU A 57 -5.19 -2.72 -10.08
CA LEU A 57 -6.49 -3.24 -9.65
C LEU A 57 -6.65 -4.72 -10.03
N GLY A 58 -6.33 -5.09 -11.27
CA GLY A 58 -6.37 -6.48 -11.74
C GLY A 58 -5.41 -7.39 -10.96
N SER A 59 -4.18 -6.94 -10.70
CA SER A 59 -3.20 -7.67 -9.91
C SER A 59 -3.68 -7.90 -8.47
N ARG A 60 -4.31 -6.89 -7.83
CA ARG A 60 -4.89 -7.03 -6.48
C ARG A 60 -6.05 -8.02 -6.43
N ILE A 61 -6.94 -7.97 -7.42
CA ILE A 61 -8.04 -8.92 -7.53
C ILE A 61 -7.48 -10.35 -7.65
N LYS A 62 -6.48 -10.57 -8.53
CA LYS A 62 -5.82 -11.86 -8.68
C LYS A 62 -5.19 -12.33 -7.37
N GLN A 63 -4.40 -11.47 -6.71
CA GLN A 63 -3.81 -11.81 -5.41
C GLN A 63 -4.87 -12.25 -4.40
N THR A 64 -6.00 -11.57 -4.35
CA THR A 64 -7.06 -11.91 -3.40
C THR A 64 -7.72 -13.24 -3.73
N VAL A 65 -7.93 -13.55 -5.01
CA VAL A 65 -8.41 -14.87 -5.44
C VAL A 65 -7.42 -15.96 -5.01
N ASP A 66 -6.12 -15.71 -5.18
CA ASP A 66 -5.07 -16.63 -4.74
C ASP A 66 -5.10 -16.81 -3.21
N MET A 67 -5.23 -15.73 -2.43
CA MET A 67 -5.37 -15.76 -0.96
C MET A 67 -6.55 -16.62 -0.50
N LEU A 68 -7.70 -16.48 -1.15
CA LEU A 68 -8.90 -17.27 -0.83
C LEU A 68 -8.76 -18.76 -1.20
N SER A 69 -7.94 -19.07 -2.19
CA SER A 69 -7.76 -20.44 -2.67
C SER A 69 -6.76 -21.27 -1.87
N THR A 70 -5.77 -20.62 -1.23
CA THR A 70 -4.68 -21.30 -0.51
C THR A 70 -5.07 -21.75 0.90
N GLY A 71 -6.05 -21.08 1.53
CA GLY A 71 -6.46 -21.38 2.90
C GLY A 71 -5.36 -21.08 3.94
N ASP A 72 -4.42 -20.20 3.62
CA ASP A 72 -3.33 -19.84 4.53
C ASP A 72 -3.87 -19.16 5.81
N GLU A 73 -3.44 -19.63 6.98
CA GLU A 73 -3.92 -19.13 8.29
C GLU A 73 -3.42 -17.71 8.58
N ASN A 74 -2.18 -17.40 8.16
CA ASN A 74 -1.54 -16.10 8.39
C ASN A 74 -1.06 -15.52 7.07
N ILE A 75 -1.50 -14.28 6.78
CA ILE A 75 -1.22 -13.57 5.55
C ILE A 75 -0.74 -12.16 5.87
N PHE A 76 0.36 -11.74 5.22
CA PHE A 76 0.81 -10.36 5.18
C PHE A 76 0.79 -9.85 3.73
N GLN A 77 0.13 -8.71 3.50
CA GLN A 77 0.00 -8.11 2.19
C GLN A 77 0.66 -6.72 2.14
N ASP A 78 1.58 -6.53 1.19
CA ASP A 78 2.17 -5.23 0.86
C ASP A 78 1.21 -4.47 -0.04
N ARG A 79 0.56 -3.44 0.49
CA ARG A 79 -0.45 -2.59 -0.13
C ARG A 79 -1.78 -3.30 -0.43
N THR A 80 -2.85 -2.55 -0.31
CA THR A 80 -4.23 -3.03 -0.50
C THR A 80 -4.90 -2.40 -1.71
N ILE A 81 -5.97 -3.03 -2.17
CA ILE A 81 -6.87 -2.47 -3.19
C ILE A 81 -7.48 -1.12 -2.76
N TYR A 82 -7.64 -0.89 -1.45
CA TYR A 82 -8.20 0.36 -0.91
C TYR A 82 -7.24 1.54 -1.14
N GLU A 83 -5.92 1.33 -1.00
CA GLU A 83 -4.91 2.35 -1.28
C GLU A 83 -4.88 2.68 -2.78
N ASP A 84 -4.96 1.65 -3.64
CA ASP A 84 -4.97 1.85 -5.10
C ASP A 84 -6.13 2.78 -5.50
N ALA A 85 -7.31 2.63 -4.90
CA ALA A 85 -8.49 3.45 -5.20
C ALA A 85 -8.47 4.83 -4.50
N HIS A 86 -8.36 4.84 -3.17
CA HIS A 86 -8.54 6.05 -2.36
C HIS A 86 -7.33 6.99 -2.35
N ILE A 87 -6.13 6.45 -2.62
CA ILE A 87 -4.89 7.23 -2.64
C ILE A 87 -4.46 7.50 -4.08
N PHE A 88 -4.13 6.46 -4.84
CA PHE A 88 -3.47 6.61 -6.15
C PHE A 88 -4.44 7.04 -7.25
N ALA A 89 -5.51 6.30 -7.50
CA ALA A 89 -6.47 6.63 -8.56
C ALA A 89 -7.18 7.97 -8.29
N ASP A 90 -7.62 8.22 -7.04
CA ASP A 90 -8.24 9.48 -6.65
C ASP A 90 -7.25 10.66 -6.77
N ASN A 91 -5.96 10.46 -6.45
CA ASN A 91 -4.95 11.50 -6.66
C ASN A 91 -4.78 11.85 -8.14
N LEU A 92 -4.64 10.84 -9.00
CA LEU A 92 -4.49 11.05 -10.44
C LEU A 92 -5.71 11.74 -11.06
N HIS A 93 -6.91 11.38 -10.60
CA HIS A 93 -8.14 12.05 -11.01
C HIS A 93 -8.17 13.53 -10.56
N LYS A 94 -7.85 13.82 -9.28
CA LYS A 94 -7.81 15.20 -8.75
C LYS A 94 -6.73 16.08 -9.39
N MET A 95 -5.64 15.46 -9.84
CA MET A 95 -4.60 16.16 -10.64
C MET A 95 -5.00 16.39 -12.10
N GLY A 96 -6.16 15.89 -12.55
CA GLY A 96 -6.57 15.98 -13.96
C GLY A 96 -5.82 15.02 -14.90
N LEU A 97 -5.06 14.07 -14.36
CA LEU A 97 -4.29 13.08 -15.12
C LEU A 97 -5.14 11.84 -15.50
N MET A 98 -6.27 11.66 -14.83
CA MET A 98 -7.30 10.66 -15.16
C MET A 98 -8.63 11.36 -15.37
N THR A 99 -9.32 11.07 -16.49
CA THR A 99 -10.61 11.71 -16.76
C THR A 99 -11.68 11.24 -15.77
N SER A 100 -12.70 12.07 -15.53
CA SER A 100 -13.82 11.68 -14.65
C SER A 100 -14.54 10.42 -15.14
N ARG A 101 -14.61 10.19 -16.45
CA ARG A 101 -15.19 8.98 -17.04
C ARG A 101 -14.34 7.74 -16.73
N ASP A 102 -13.02 7.84 -16.86
CA ASP A 102 -12.08 6.74 -16.58
C ASP A 102 -12.07 6.43 -15.09
N PHE A 103 -12.04 7.47 -14.24
CA PHE A 103 -12.12 7.32 -12.78
C PHE A 103 -13.44 6.65 -12.34
N ALA A 104 -14.58 7.05 -12.91
CA ALA A 104 -15.87 6.43 -12.63
C ALA A 104 -15.89 4.94 -13.06
N THR A 105 -15.26 4.61 -14.19
CA THR A 105 -15.12 3.23 -14.65
C THR A 105 -14.24 2.41 -13.70
N TYR A 106 -13.11 2.97 -13.27
CA TYR A 106 -12.21 2.37 -12.28
C TYR A 106 -12.95 2.09 -10.96
N MET A 107 -13.64 3.10 -10.42
CA MET A 107 -14.38 2.98 -9.14
C MET A 107 -15.47 1.92 -9.21
N LYS A 108 -16.17 1.80 -10.33
CA LYS A 108 -17.17 0.75 -10.52
C LYS A 108 -16.57 -0.66 -10.42
N ILE A 109 -15.39 -0.88 -11.00
CA ILE A 109 -14.69 -2.18 -10.91
C ILE A 109 -14.20 -2.40 -9.48
N PHE A 110 -13.64 -1.36 -8.85
CA PHE A 110 -13.20 -1.41 -7.45
C PHE A 110 -14.34 -1.79 -6.51
N GLU A 111 -15.49 -1.12 -6.58
CA GLU A 111 -16.67 -1.38 -5.75
C GLU A 111 -17.19 -2.81 -5.91
N LEU A 112 -17.27 -3.30 -7.14
CA LEU A 112 -17.66 -4.69 -7.42
C LEU A 112 -16.67 -5.68 -6.79
N SER A 113 -15.37 -5.39 -6.88
CA SER A 113 -14.31 -6.26 -6.36
C SER A 113 -14.30 -6.31 -4.83
N THR A 114 -14.47 -5.16 -4.16
CA THR A 114 -14.43 -5.09 -2.69
C THR A 114 -15.57 -5.81 -2.00
N ASN A 115 -16.68 -6.06 -2.70
CA ASN A 115 -17.76 -6.90 -2.19
C ASN A 115 -17.41 -8.40 -2.16
N LEU A 116 -16.36 -8.80 -2.87
CA LEU A 116 -15.91 -10.20 -2.99
C LEU A 116 -14.61 -10.47 -2.22
N ILE A 117 -13.97 -9.42 -1.73
CA ILE A 117 -12.62 -9.45 -1.12
C ILE A 117 -12.74 -9.35 0.41
N PRO A 118 -12.08 -10.25 1.19
CA PRO A 118 -12.03 -10.10 2.63
C PRO A 118 -11.29 -8.81 3.02
N LYS A 119 -11.78 -8.15 4.06
CA LYS A 119 -11.07 -7.02 4.66
C LYS A 119 -9.92 -7.56 5.53
N PRO A 120 -8.79 -6.84 5.62
CA PRO A 120 -7.75 -7.21 6.57
C PRO A 120 -8.26 -7.15 8.01
N ASP A 121 -7.80 -8.08 8.83
CA ASP A 121 -8.06 -8.08 10.29
C ASP A 121 -7.41 -6.87 10.96
N VAL A 122 -6.22 -6.46 10.47
CA VAL A 122 -5.48 -5.28 10.93
C VAL A 122 -4.78 -4.61 9.74
N LEU A 123 -4.82 -3.29 9.70
CA LEU A 123 -4.00 -2.47 8.82
C LEU A 123 -2.83 -1.89 9.60
N ILE A 124 -1.61 -2.14 9.15
CA ILE A 124 -0.42 -1.43 9.64
C ILE A 124 -0.16 -0.25 8.70
N TYR A 125 -0.22 0.97 9.21
CA TYR A 125 0.09 2.17 8.44
C TYR A 125 1.50 2.68 8.76
N LEU A 126 2.38 2.67 7.77
CA LEU A 126 3.73 3.25 7.86
C LEU A 126 3.66 4.74 7.51
N ARG A 127 3.56 5.58 8.55
CA ARG A 127 3.63 7.03 8.41
C ARG A 127 5.08 7.46 8.24
N ALA A 128 5.37 8.34 7.29
CA ALA A 128 6.71 8.86 7.07
C ALA A 128 6.67 10.30 6.52
N SER A 129 7.62 11.13 6.92
CA SER A 129 7.81 12.47 6.34
C SER A 129 8.37 12.39 4.92
N ILE A 130 8.19 13.47 4.15
CA ILE A 130 8.71 13.53 2.77
C ILE A 130 10.25 13.35 2.72
N PRO A 131 11.05 13.98 3.60
CA PRO A 131 12.50 13.73 3.63
C PRO A 131 12.85 12.25 3.82
N THR A 132 12.15 11.56 4.73
CA THR A 132 12.35 10.12 4.96
C THR A 132 12.00 9.30 3.74
N LEU A 133 10.86 9.56 3.08
CA LEU A 133 10.46 8.88 1.85
C LEU A 133 11.48 9.07 0.73
N VAL A 134 11.91 10.30 0.47
CA VAL A 134 12.91 10.63 -0.56
C VAL A 134 14.24 9.91 -0.29
N SER A 135 14.70 9.90 0.97
CA SER A 135 15.92 9.20 1.36
C SER A 135 15.82 7.69 1.09
N GLN A 136 14.68 7.07 1.44
CA GLN A 136 14.44 5.64 1.23
C GLN A 136 14.31 5.28 -0.25
N ILE A 137 13.64 6.12 -1.06
CA ILE A 137 13.52 5.96 -2.51
C ILE A 137 14.91 5.99 -3.16
N LYS A 138 15.74 6.97 -2.81
CA LYS A 138 17.13 7.07 -3.31
C LYS A 138 17.97 5.85 -2.92
N ARG A 139 17.84 5.37 -1.68
CA ARG A 139 18.54 4.18 -1.20
C ARG A 139 18.13 2.91 -1.95
N ARG A 140 16.84 2.78 -2.31
CA ARG A 140 16.30 1.66 -3.10
C ARG A 140 16.80 1.66 -4.55
N GLY A 141 17.02 2.83 -5.16
CA GLY A 141 17.69 3.00 -6.45
C GLY A 141 16.92 2.52 -7.68
N ARG A 142 15.58 2.48 -7.65
CA ARG A 142 14.78 2.17 -8.85
C ARG A 142 14.81 3.35 -9.81
N GLU A 143 15.29 3.15 -11.05
CA GLU A 143 15.53 4.21 -12.03
C GLU A 143 14.31 5.10 -12.27
N TYR A 144 13.12 4.51 -12.44
CA TYR A 144 11.87 5.25 -12.70
C TYR A 144 11.36 6.06 -11.50
N GLU A 145 11.89 5.81 -10.28
CA GLU A 145 11.51 6.55 -9.06
C GLU A 145 12.51 7.63 -8.68
N MET A 146 13.73 7.64 -9.27
CA MET A 146 14.80 8.55 -8.89
C MET A 146 14.45 10.03 -9.07
N ASN A 147 13.53 10.33 -9.99
CA ASN A 147 13.07 11.68 -10.30
C ASN A 147 11.63 11.96 -9.86
N ILE A 148 11.14 11.18 -8.87
CA ILE A 148 9.76 11.37 -8.39
C ILE A 148 9.59 12.77 -7.80
N ASP A 149 8.53 13.46 -8.18
CA ASP A 149 8.21 14.80 -7.72
C ASP A 149 7.83 14.79 -6.23
N GLU A 150 8.51 15.60 -5.40
CA GLU A 150 8.23 15.67 -3.97
C GLU A 150 6.81 16.20 -3.70
N GLY A 151 6.29 17.08 -4.56
CA GLY A 151 4.91 17.54 -4.49
C GLY A 151 3.92 16.40 -4.75
N TYR A 152 4.27 15.44 -5.62
CA TYR A 152 3.47 14.22 -5.80
C TYR A 152 3.46 13.37 -4.52
N LEU A 153 4.61 13.12 -3.90
CA LEU A 153 4.71 12.40 -2.63
C LEU A 153 3.94 13.11 -1.51
N SER A 154 4.00 14.45 -1.44
CA SER A 154 3.26 15.24 -0.46
C SER A 154 1.75 15.06 -0.61
N ARG A 155 1.23 15.16 -1.83
CA ARG A 155 -0.19 14.91 -2.11
C ARG A 155 -0.62 13.50 -1.72
N LEU A 156 0.21 12.49 -1.98
CA LEU A 156 -0.08 11.13 -1.52
C LEU A 156 -0.11 11.04 0.00
N ASN A 157 0.84 11.67 0.72
CA ASN A 157 0.83 11.69 2.20
C ASN A 157 -0.45 12.34 2.75
N GLU A 158 -0.87 13.48 2.21
CA GLU A 158 -2.12 14.14 2.60
C GLU A 158 -3.33 13.21 2.41
N LYS A 159 -3.35 12.44 1.32
CA LYS A 159 -4.42 11.46 1.07
C LYS A 159 -4.35 10.27 2.03
N TYR A 160 -3.17 9.77 2.37
CA TYR A 160 -3.02 8.74 3.39
C TYR A 160 -3.54 9.21 4.74
N GLU A 161 -3.14 10.40 5.20
CA GLU A 161 -3.61 10.97 6.47
C GLU A 161 -5.14 11.17 6.46
N TYR A 162 -5.69 11.67 5.35
CA TYR A 162 -7.13 11.83 5.22
C TYR A 162 -7.86 10.48 5.24
N TRP A 163 -7.38 9.50 4.48
CA TRP A 163 -7.99 8.17 4.40
C TRP A 163 -7.97 7.46 5.76
N ILE A 164 -6.83 7.45 6.43
CA ILE A 164 -6.66 6.82 7.75
C ILE A 164 -7.54 7.47 8.81
N ASN A 165 -7.64 8.80 8.82
CA ASN A 165 -8.34 9.52 9.88
C ASN A 165 -9.86 9.68 9.63
N ASN A 166 -10.33 9.55 8.38
CA ASN A 166 -11.71 9.89 8.03
C ASN A 166 -12.50 8.78 7.30
N ILE A 167 -11.82 7.78 6.72
CA ILE A 167 -12.48 6.78 5.88
C ILE A 167 -12.25 5.36 6.40
N TYR A 168 -11.03 5.05 6.89
CA TYR A 168 -10.70 3.72 7.35
C TYR A 168 -11.35 3.43 8.71
N GLU A 169 -12.16 2.35 8.78
CA GLU A 169 -12.92 1.98 9.97
C GLU A 169 -12.43 0.67 10.63
N GLY A 170 -11.38 0.05 10.07
CA GLY A 170 -10.84 -1.20 10.58
C GLY A 170 -9.87 -1.02 11.75
N LYS A 171 -9.36 -2.13 12.28
CA LYS A 171 -8.29 -2.12 13.28
C LYS A 171 -7.01 -1.59 12.65
N LEU A 172 -6.37 -0.64 13.33
CA LEU A 172 -5.24 0.14 12.82
C LEU A 172 -4.05 0.11 13.78
N LEU A 173 -2.86 -0.14 13.24
CA LEU A 173 -1.59 0.06 13.92
C LEU A 173 -0.77 1.10 13.12
N VAL A 174 -0.47 2.23 13.72
CA VAL A 174 0.35 3.28 13.09
C VAL A 174 1.79 3.16 13.58
N ILE A 175 2.74 3.13 12.64
CA ILE A 175 4.18 3.10 12.90
C ILE A 175 4.79 4.35 12.27
N ASP A 176 5.46 5.15 13.09
CA ASP A 176 6.13 6.37 12.64
C ASP A 176 7.56 6.05 12.18
N LYS A 177 7.76 6.06 10.86
CA LYS A 177 9.04 5.74 10.21
C LYS A 177 10.13 6.79 10.43
N ASP A 178 9.78 7.96 10.90
CA ASP A 178 10.77 9.00 11.21
C ASP A 178 11.45 8.70 12.57
N VAL A 179 10.79 7.91 13.42
CA VAL A 179 11.28 7.51 14.74
C VAL A 179 11.66 6.02 14.77
N ASP A 180 10.86 5.18 14.13
CA ASP A 180 10.92 3.73 14.22
C ASP A 180 11.71 3.12 13.04
N ASP A 181 13.03 3.07 13.15
CA ASP A 181 13.84 2.32 12.19
C ASP A 181 13.95 0.85 12.57
N PHE A 182 12.93 0.08 12.22
CA PHE A 182 12.85 -1.36 12.49
C PHE A 182 13.87 -2.21 11.71
N VAL A 183 14.66 -1.61 10.83
CA VAL A 183 15.79 -2.29 10.16
C VAL A 183 17.04 -2.16 11.02
N ALA A 184 17.27 -0.99 11.61
CA ALA A 184 18.40 -0.73 12.48
C ALA A 184 18.21 -1.29 13.90
N ASP A 185 16.97 -1.27 14.41
CA ASP A 185 16.63 -1.75 15.75
C ASP A 185 15.59 -2.88 15.73
N PRO A 186 16.01 -4.15 15.89
CA PRO A 186 15.08 -5.28 15.94
C PRO A 186 14.08 -5.25 17.09
N SER A 187 14.32 -4.52 18.18
CA SER A 187 13.38 -4.42 19.31
C SER A 187 12.07 -3.76 18.91
N ILE A 188 12.09 -2.90 17.89
CA ILE A 188 10.92 -2.28 17.31
C ILE A 188 10.00 -3.35 16.70
N ILE A 189 10.57 -4.38 16.07
CA ILE A 189 9.78 -5.50 15.53
C ILE A 189 9.08 -6.27 16.64
N ASP A 190 9.75 -6.53 17.77
CA ASP A 190 9.13 -7.20 18.91
C ASP A 190 7.95 -6.38 19.46
N ARG A 191 8.10 -5.05 19.55
CA ARG A 191 7.01 -4.14 19.92
C ARG A 191 5.84 -4.19 18.92
N ILE A 192 6.13 -4.16 17.62
CA ILE A 192 5.11 -4.25 16.55
C ILE A 192 4.35 -5.57 16.67
N CYS A 193 5.05 -6.69 16.88
CA CYS A 193 4.41 -7.98 17.05
C CYS A 193 3.49 -8.01 18.28
N SER A 194 3.96 -7.51 19.43
CA SER A 194 3.14 -7.45 20.65
C SER A 194 1.88 -6.60 20.44
N GLN A 195 2.00 -5.44 19.83
CA GLN A 195 0.85 -4.58 19.52
C GLN A 195 -0.11 -5.24 18.54
N LEU A 196 0.41 -5.95 17.53
CA LEU A 196 -0.40 -6.67 16.55
C LEU A 196 -1.20 -7.80 17.23
N GLU A 197 -0.58 -8.56 18.13
CA GLU A 197 -1.23 -9.61 18.91
C GLU A 197 -2.31 -9.05 19.83
N GLU A 198 -2.04 -7.93 20.52
CA GLU A 198 -3.03 -7.26 21.36
C GLU A 198 -4.25 -6.78 20.55
N ILE A 199 -4.04 -6.16 19.38
CA ILE A 199 -5.11 -5.66 18.51
C ILE A 199 -5.93 -6.83 17.94
N THR A 200 -5.29 -7.95 17.59
CA THR A 200 -5.99 -9.12 17.05
C THR A 200 -6.75 -9.91 18.11
N ALA A 201 -6.28 -9.91 19.36
CA ALA A 201 -6.95 -10.58 20.49
C ALA A 201 -8.24 -9.87 20.93
N GLN A 202 -8.40 -8.59 20.63
CA GLN A 202 -9.63 -7.83 20.92
C GLN A 202 -10.72 -8.24 19.93
N LYS A 203 -11.67 -9.06 20.37
CA LYS A 203 -12.85 -9.47 19.60
C LYS A 203 -13.87 -8.35 19.45
#